data_eefa34c260bb416f3a7df48f39476377
#
_entry.id   eefa34c260bb416f3a7df48f39476377
#
_cell.length_a   1.000
_cell.length_b   1.000
_cell.length_c   1.000
_cell.angle_alpha   90.00
_cell.angle_beta   90.00
_cell.angle_gamma   90.00
#
_symmetry.space_group_name_H-M   'P 1'
#
loop_
_entity.id
_entity.type
_entity.pdbx_description
1 polymer ?
#
loop_
_entity_poly.entity_id
_entity_poly.type
_entity_poly.pdbx_seq_one_letter_code
_entity_poly.pdbx_strand_id
1 'polypeptide(L)'
;ILVIEKEYMGAGQIAYSDKVDNYLGIPAVNGFDLGECFRNHAISLGVDIEDGEVTGITCTDGKINTAPSCNKLLWKIVLSDGTYKLSKTVIYAAGSHHRHLGIKEEDEYIGKGVSYCAVCDGAFYKDKSVVVAGGGNSALGDALYLSDICHDVYIVHRRDEFRGNAATLKKLQERKNVHIITNVNIQALRGEKKLEEVVLSDGQVIKAAGLFVAVGMEPETDILKGIVELDNNGYVVAAEDCVTSAGGFYAAGDIRTKQLRQVITAAADGANAASQVIKYLK
;
A
#
# COMPACT_ATOMS: atom_id res chain seq x y z
N ILE A 1 16.04 -9.59 17.93
CA ILE A 1 15.43 -9.02 16.71
C ILE A 1 15.52 -7.51 16.83
N LEU A 2 15.98 -6.83 15.77
CA LEU A 2 15.98 -5.38 15.67
C LEU A 2 15.02 -4.99 14.53
N VAL A 3 14.09 -4.08 14.80
CA VAL A 3 13.25 -3.40 13.82
C VAL A 3 13.81 -2.01 13.61
N ILE A 4 14.03 -1.61 12.36
CA ILE A 4 14.44 -0.25 11.99
C ILE A 4 13.24 0.38 11.28
N GLU A 5 12.79 1.51 11.79
CA GLU A 5 11.61 2.20 11.30
C GLU A 5 11.92 3.68 11.06
N LYS A 6 11.53 4.17 9.91
CA LYS A 6 11.74 5.57 9.52
C LYS A 6 10.82 6.53 10.25
N GLU A 7 9.57 6.12 10.43
CA GLU A 7 8.55 6.95 11.06
C GLU A 7 8.35 6.55 12.51
N TYR A 8 8.25 7.53 13.40
CA TYR A 8 8.16 7.37 14.86
C TYR A 8 7.16 6.30 15.34
N MET A 9 6.03 6.15 14.64
CA MET A 9 4.98 5.20 15.05
C MET A 9 5.15 3.79 14.50
N GLY A 10 5.91 3.60 13.44
CA GLY A 10 6.07 2.29 12.79
C GLY A 10 4.79 1.69 12.23
N ALA A 11 3.77 2.52 12.03
CA ALA A 11 2.46 2.08 11.58
C ALA A 11 2.26 2.23 10.07
N GLY A 12 3.14 2.97 9.39
CA GLY A 12 3.01 3.22 7.95
C GLY A 12 1.65 3.78 7.58
N GLN A 13 1.08 3.32 6.47
CA GLN A 13 -0.20 3.82 5.96
C GLN A 13 -1.39 3.61 6.90
N ILE A 14 -1.33 2.66 7.83
CA ILE A 14 -2.43 2.43 8.79
C ILE A 14 -2.68 3.67 9.63
N ALA A 15 -1.64 4.41 10.01
CA ALA A 15 -1.74 5.58 10.89
C ALA A 15 -2.71 6.66 10.36
N TYR A 16 -2.91 6.70 9.04
CA TYR A 16 -3.79 7.68 8.38
C TYR A 16 -5.25 7.22 8.25
N SER A 17 -5.58 6.00 8.72
CA SER A 17 -6.96 5.49 8.67
C SER A 17 -7.74 5.96 9.88
N ASP A 18 -8.84 6.69 9.65
CA ASP A 18 -9.74 7.13 10.74
C ASP A 18 -10.34 5.94 11.49
N LYS A 19 -10.59 4.83 10.78
CA LYS A 19 -11.22 3.65 11.35
C LYS A 19 -10.78 2.38 10.61
N VAL A 20 -10.37 1.38 11.37
CA VAL A 20 -10.05 0.04 10.88
C VAL A 20 -11.09 -0.95 11.42
N ASP A 21 -11.98 -1.42 10.55
CA ASP A 21 -13.06 -2.37 10.89
C ASP A 21 -12.78 -3.80 10.41
N ASN A 22 -11.76 -3.99 9.59
CA ASN A 22 -11.46 -5.27 8.91
C ASN A 22 -10.26 -6.02 9.52
N TYR A 23 -9.80 -5.64 10.71
CA TYR A 23 -8.81 -6.41 11.46
C TYR A 23 -9.49 -7.26 12.51
N LEU A 24 -9.57 -8.58 12.28
CA LEU A 24 -10.28 -9.51 13.13
C LEU A 24 -9.73 -9.50 14.56
N GLY A 25 -10.60 -9.31 15.53
CA GLY A 25 -10.27 -9.28 16.96
C GLY A 25 -10.11 -7.87 17.55
N ILE A 26 -9.97 -6.83 16.72
CA ILE A 26 -9.88 -5.43 17.16
C ILE A 26 -10.84 -4.59 16.32
N PRO A 27 -12.12 -4.49 16.71
CA PRO A 27 -13.10 -3.75 15.94
C PRO A 27 -13.01 -2.24 16.19
N ALA A 28 -13.31 -1.45 15.16
CA ALA A 28 -13.59 -0.02 15.27
C ALA A 28 -12.46 0.81 15.91
N VAL A 29 -11.21 0.43 15.69
CA VAL A 29 -10.04 1.16 16.15
C VAL A 29 -9.56 2.14 15.08
N ASN A 30 -9.07 3.32 15.45
CA ASN A 30 -8.37 4.16 14.48
C ASN A 30 -6.98 3.58 14.16
N GLY A 31 -6.44 3.97 13.01
CA GLY A 31 -5.19 3.37 12.53
C GLY A 31 -3.98 3.73 13.40
N PHE A 32 -3.96 4.92 13.99
CA PHE A 32 -2.91 5.34 14.92
C PHE A 32 -2.87 4.45 16.16
N ASP A 33 -4.01 4.27 16.85
CA ASP A 33 -4.11 3.42 18.04
C ASP A 33 -3.79 1.96 17.72
N LEU A 34 -4.18 1.48 16.53
CA LEU A 34 -3.85 0.12 16.09
C LEU A 34 -2.34 -0.05 15.91
N GLY A 35 -1.67 0.92 15.28
CA GLY A 35 -0.21 0.93 15.10
C GLY A 35 0.52 0.97 16.45
N GLU A 36 0.05 1.81 17.39
CA GLU A 36 0.59 1.88 18.74
C GLU A 36 0.40 0.55 19.50
N CYS A 37 -0.75 -0.10 19.34
CA CYS A 37 -1.00 -1.43 19.91
C CYS A 37 0.01 -2.46 19.40
N PHE A 38 0.29 -2.49 18.09
CA PHE A 38 1.28 -3.40 17.51
C PHE A 38 2.69 -3.12 18.01
N ARG A 39 3.09 -1.83 18.06
CA ARG A 39 4.40 -1.41 18.57
C ARG A 39 4.59 -1.83 20.03
N ASN A 40 3.64 -1.50 20.89
CA ASN A 40 3.70 -1.82 22.31
C ASN A 40 3.72 -3.33 22.57
N HIS A 41 2.97 -4.09 21.78
CA HIS A 41 2.99 -5.57 21.86
C HIS A 41 4.39 -6.11 21.46
N ALA A 42 4.98 -5.64 20.38
CA ALA A 42 6.32 -6.06 19.97
C ALA A 42 7.38 -5.75 21.04
N ILE A 43 7.36 -4.55 21.61
CA ILE A 43 8.26 -4.13 22.70
C ILE A 43 8.07 -5.03 23.94
N SER A 44 6.82 -5.36 24.29
CA SER A 44 6.55 -6.22 25.44
C SER A 44 7.10 -7.64 25.30
N LEU A 45 7.33 -8.08 24.04
CA LEU A 45 7.95 -9.35 23.69
C LEU A 45 9.49 -9.26 23.57
N GLY A 46 10.09 -8.11 23.88
CA GLY A 46 11.54 -7.90 23.84
C GLY A 46 12.09 -7.62 22.44
N VAL A 47 11.29 -7.08 21.55
CA VAL A 47 11.77 -6.59 20.23
C VAL A 47 12.37 -5.21 20.42
N ASP A 48 13.61 -5.01 19.96
CA ASP A 48 14.25 -3.71 19.88
C ASP A 48 13.74 -2.96 18.66
N ILE A 49 13.26 -1.73 18.84
CA ILE A 49 12.83 -0.85 17.76
C ILE A 49 13.72 0.40 17.77
N GLU A 50 14.37 0.66 16.65
CA GLU A 50 15.29 1.81 16.46
C GLU A 50 14.72 2.71 15.36
N ASP A 51 14.63 4.01 15.66
CA ASP A 51 14.24 5.00 14.68
C ASP A 51 15.39 5.24 13.70
N GLY A 52 15.14 5.10 12.40
CA GLY A 52 16.17 5.28 11.38
C GLY A 52 15.69 5.01 9.98
N GLU A 53 16.25 5.71 9.01
CA GLU A 53 15.98 5.49 7.59
C GLU A 53 17.07 4.63 6.98
N VAL A 54 16.66 3.48 6.41
CA VAL A 54 17.57 2.60 5.66
C VAL A 54 17.77 3.17 4.26
N THR A 55 19.01 3.51 3.93
CA THR A 55 19.39 4.10 2.63
C THR A 55 20.09 3.11 1.70
N GLY A 56 20.51 1.95 2.22
CA GLY A 56 21.17 0.92 1.41
C GLY A 56 21.27 -0.42 2.11
N ILE A 57 21.24 -1.48 1.31
CA ILE A 57 21.41 -2.85 1.79
C ILE A 57 22.41 -3.53 0.85
N THR A 58 23.42 -4.18 1.41
CA THR A 58 24.43 -4.91 0.62
C THR A 58 24.80 -6.22 1.30
N CYS A 59 25.29 -7.18 0.53
CA CYS A 59 25.87 -8.39 1.07
C CYS A 59 27.39 -8.21 1.28
N THR A 60 27.93 -8.64 2.42
CA THR A 60 29.32 -8.40 2.80
C THR A 60 30.35 -9.12 1.94
N ASP A 61 29.98 -10.18 1.21
CA ASP A 61 30.89 -10.91 0.29
C ASP A 61 30.74 -10.52 -1.19
N GLY A 62 29.87 -9.57 -1.50
CA GLY A 62 29.64 -9.05 -2.84
C GLY A 62 28.98 -10.04 -3.82
N LYS A 63 28.56 -11.22 -3.36
CA LYS A 63 27.93 -12.26 -4.19
C LYS A 63 26.49 -12.49 -3.75
N ILE A 64 25.57 -11.80 -4.38
CA ILE A 64 24.11 -11.82 -4.06
C ILE A 64 23.43 -13.11 -4.55
N ASN A 65 24.02 -13.85 -5.50
CA ASN A 65 23.35 -14.89 -6.29
C ASN A 65 23.84 -16.32 -6.03
N THR A 66 24.20 -16.70 -4.83
CA THR A 66 24.52 -18.11 -4.56
C THR A 66 23.50 -18.73 -3.61
N ALA A 67 23.04 -19.94 -3.98
CA ALA A 67 22.19 -20.78 -3.16
C ALA A 67 22.66 -20.85 -1.70
N PRO A 68 21.79 -21.14 -0.73
CA PRO A 68 22.03 -20.98 0.71
C PRO A 68 23.02 -22.02 1.26
N SER A 69 24.29 -21.95 0.87
CA SER A 69 25.33 -22.87 1.34
C SER A 69 26.43 -22.23 2.18
N CYS A 70 26.30 -20.96 2.56
CA CYS A 70 27.33 -20.28 3.33
C CYS A 70 26.79 -19.63 4.60
N ASN A 71 27.00 -20.27 5.76
CA ASN A 71 26.74 -19.76 7.11
C ASN A 71 27.53 -18.49 7.50
N LYS A 72 28.13 -17.77 6.54
CA LYS A 72 28.96 -16.59 6.75
C LYS A 72 28.48 -15.32 6.07
N LEU A 73 27.41 -15.39 5.30
CA LEU A 73 26.83 -14.21 4.65
C LEU A 73 26.21 -13.30 5.71
N LEU A 74 26.64 -12.03 5.73
CA LEU A 74 26.04 -10.99 6.53
C LEU A 74 25.48 -9.92 5.59
N TRP A 75 24.29 -9.49 5.90
CA TRP A 75 23.67 -8.31 5.31
C TRP A 75 24.16 -7.07 6.04
N LYS A 76 24.65 -6.09 5.31
CA LYS A 76 25.00 -4.76 5.81
C LYS A 76 23.86 -3.81 5.46
N ILE A 77 23.21 -3.29 6.49
CA ILE A 77 22.10 -2.34 6.40
C ILE A 77 22.64 -0.97 6.74
N VAL A 78 22.63 -0.04 5.79
CA VAL A 78 23.17 1.32 5.94
C VAL A 78 22.04 2.28 6.27
N LEU A 79 22.24 3.14 7.27
CA LEU A 79 21.29 4.14 7.71
C LEU A 79 21.65 5.53 7.14
N SER A 80 20.69 6.44 7.14
CA SER A 80 20.85 7.81 6.63
C SER A 80 21.88 8.66 7.40
N ASP A 81 22.16 8.32 8.65
CA ASP A 81 23.20 8.96 9.47
C ASP A 81 24.64 8.45 9.16
N GLY A 82 24.77 7.52 8.19
CA GLY A 82 26.04 6.90 7.81
C GLY A 82 26.46 5.71 8.67
N THR A 83 25.73 5.37 9.71
CA THR A 83 25.96 4.15 10.49
C THR A 83 25.46 2.91 9.76
N TYR A 84 25.81 1.72 10.24
CA TYR A 84 25.33 0.49 9.66
C TYR A 84 25.09 -0.60 10.71
N LYS A 85 24.20 -1.54 10.37
CA LYS A 85 23.97 -2.77 11.14
C LYS A 85 24.39 -3.98 10.32
N LEU A 86 24.78 -5.05 10.99
CA LEU A 86 25.07 -6.35 10.36
C LEU A 86 24.07 -7.39 10.84
N SER A 87 23.51 -8.15 9.91
CA SER A 87 22.54 -9.19 10.22
C SER A 87 22.76 -10.44 9.36
N LYS A 88 22.46 -11.62 9.88
CA LYS A 88 22.46 -12.89 9.13
C LYS A 88 21.27 -12.97 8.18
N THR A 89 20.16 -12.33 8.53
CA THR A 89 18.91 -12.34 7.75
C THR A 89 18.25 -10.97 7.78
N VAL A 90 17.49 -10.66 6.74
CA VAL A 90 16.68 -9.45 6.63
C VAL A 90 15.25 -9.83 6.29
N ILE A 91 14.29 -9.24 6.99
CA ILE A 91 12.89 -9.20 6.57
C ILE A 91 12.61 -7.76 6.13
N TYR A 92 12.39 -7.57 4.84
CA TYR A 92 12.09 -6.26 4.27
C TYR A 92 10.57 -6.06 4.20
N ALA A 93 10.05 -5.09 4.93
CA ALA A 93 8.62 -4.85 5.11
C ALA A 93 8.25 -3.36 4.94
N ALA A 94 8.98 -2.62 4.09
CA ALA A 94 8.80 -1.18 3.90
C ALA A 94 7.48 -0.79 3.21
N GLY A 95 6.69 -1.78 2.73
CA GLY A 95 5.37 -1.54 2.19
C GLY A 95 5.38 -0.92 0.79
N SER A 96 4.28 -0.24 0.47
CA SER A 96 4.08 0.51 -0.77
C SER A 96 3.24 1.75 -0.46
N HIS A 97 3.35 2.79 -1.25
CA HIS A 97 2.51 3.98 -1.13
C HIS A 97 1.59 4.12 -2.34
N HIS A 98 0.50 4.84 -2.16
CA HIS A 98 -0.40 5.16 -3.26
C HIS A 98 0.22 6.22 -4.17
N ARG A 99 0.07 6.03 -5.48
CA ARG A 99 0.38 7.11 -6.42
C ARG A 99 -0.65 8.21 -6.28
N HIS A 100 -0.15 9.43 -6.15
CA HIS A 100 -0.98 10.62 -6.13
C HIS A 100 -1.42 11.02 -7.55
N LEU A 101 -2.52 11.76 -7.65
CA LEU A 101 -2.92 12.42 -8.90
C LEU A 101 -1.97 13.54 -9.27
N GLY A 102 -1.27 14.08 -8.28
CA GLY A 102 -0.34 15.20 -8.44
C GLY A 102 -1.02 16.55 -8.55
N ILE A 103 -2.23 16.68 -8.01
CA ILE A 103 -2.96 17.94 -7.93
C ILE A 103 -2.73 18.58 -6.55
N LYS A 104 -2.64 19.90 -6.52
CA LYS A 104 -2.20 20.66 -5.34
C LYS A 104 -3.07 20.42 -4.09
N GLU A 105 -4.36 20.28 -4.31
CA GLU A 105 -5.34 20.17 -3.22
C GLU A 105 -5.51 18.73 -2.70
N GLU A 106 -4.88 17.73 -3.34
CA GLU A 106 -5.07 16.31 -3.00
C GLU A 106 -4.79 16.04 -1.53
N ASP A 107 -3.62 16.50 -1.05
CA ASP A 107 -3.19 16.27 0.33
C ASP A 107 -4.09 16.98 1.36
N GLU A 108 -4.67 18.13 1.03
CA GLU A 108 -5.55 18.89 1.90
C GLU A 108 -6.86 18.14 2.21
N TYR A 109 -7.32 17.30 1.26
CA TYR A 109 -8.57 16.56 1.36
C TYR A 109 -8.39 15.09 1.76
N ILE A 110 -7.18 14.60 2.02
CA ILE A 110 -6.98 13.26 2.59
C ILE A 110 -7.71 13.16 3.93
N GLY A 111 -8.58 12.13 4.08
CA GLY A 111 -9.47 11.97 5.24
C GLY A 111 -10.64 12.97 5.29
N LYS A 112 -10.72 13.92 4.35
CA LYS A 112 -11.80 14.91 4.26
C LYS A 112 -12.57 14.83 2.93
N GLY A 113 -12.50 13.69 2.28
CA GLY A 113 -13.14 13.42 0.99
C GLY A 113 -12.24 12.71 -0.01
N VAL A 114 -10.93 12.78 0.09
CA VAL A 114 -10.00 11.95 -0.68
C VAL A 114 -9.65 10.70 0.10
N SER A 115 -9.75 9.55 -0.56
CA SER A 115 -9.41 8.23 -0.03
C SER A 115 -8.67 7.40 -1.09
N TYR A 116 -7.86 6.47 -0.64
CA TYR A 116 -7.14 5.49 -1.47
C TYR A 116 -7.63 4.05 -1.25
N CYS A 117 -8.65 3.85 -0.42
CA CYS A 117 -9.17 2.53 -0.10
C CYS A 117 -10.71 2.53 -0.06
N ALA A 118 -11.35 2.06 -1.13
CA ALA A 118 -12.81 2.00 -1.21
C ALA A 118 -13.41 1.03 -0.18
N VAL A 119 -12.75 -0.10 0.09
CA VAL A 119 -13.22 -1.09 1.07
C VAL A 119 -13.12 -0.56 2.50
N CYS A 120 -12.12 0.30 2.79
CA CYS A 120 -11.95 0.90 4.11
C CYS A 120 -12.99 2.00 4.37
N ASP A 121 -13.13 2.93 3.43
CA ASP A 121 -13.82 4.21 3.65
C ASP A 121 -15.18 4.31 2.94
N GLY A 122 -15.47 3.39 2.02
CA GLY A 122 -16.68 3.46 1.18
C GLY A 122 -17.97 3.56 1.96
N ALA A 123 -18.07 2.94 3.14
CA ALA A 123 -19.23 2.99 4.00
C ALA A 123 -19.60 4.42 4.47
N PHE A 124 -18.62 5.33 4.59
CA PHE A 124 -18.86 6.75 4.96
C PHE A 124 -19.54 7.55 3.84
N TYR A 125 -19.55 7.00 2.63
CA TYR A 125 -20.12 7.63 1.44
C TYR A 125 -21.44 6.98 1.00
N LYS A 126 -22.05 6.18 1.88
CA LYS A 126 -23.38 5.61 1.63
C LYS A 126 -24.37 6.70 1.22
N ASP A 127 -25.13 6.43 0.15
CA ASP A 127 -26.15 7.33 -0.44
C ASP A 127 -25.61 8.70 -0.91
N LYS A 128 -24.28 8.85 -1.08
CA LYS A 128 -23.63 10.05 -1.63
C LYS A 128 -23.05 9.76 -3.01
N SER A 129 -22.81 10.83 -3.78
CA SER A 129 -22.08 10.72 -5.05
C SER A 129 -20.58 10.73 -4.81
N VAL A 130 -19.84 9.87 -5.51
CA VAL A 130 -18.39 9.72 -5.40
C VAL A 130 -17.73 9.64 -6.77
N VAL A 131 -16.45 9.98 -6.81
CA VAL A 131 -15.60 9.82 -8.00
C VAL A 131 -14.57 8.72 -7.73
N VAL A 132 -14.29 7.88 -8.73
CA VAL A 132 -13.17 6.92 -8.74
C VAL A 132 -12.21 7.35 -9.84
N ALA A 133 -10.98 7.68 -9.48
CA ALA A 133 -9.93 8.04 -10.41
C ALA A 133 -9.09 6.81 -10.76
N GLY A 134 -9.11 6.38 -12.01
CA GLY A 134 -8.32 5.24 -12.47
C GLY A 134 -8.95 4.42 -13.57
N GLY A 135 -8.22 3.41 -14.08
CA GLY A 135 -8.71 2.55 -15.17
C GLY A 135 -8.09 1.15 -15.15
N GLY A 136 -7.49 0.77 -14.03
CA GLY A 136 -6.98 -0.58 -13.78
C GLY A 136 -7.97 -1.46 -13.01
N ASN A 137 -7.57 -2.68 -12.67
CA ASN A 137 -8.39 -3.62 -11.92
C ASN A 137 -8.85 -3.07 -10.57
N SER A 138 -7.97 -2.36 -9.84
CA SER A 138 -8.32 -1.72 -8.57
C SER A 138 -9.45 -0.71 -8.75
N ALA A 139 -9.31 0.24 -9.69
CA ALA A 139 -10.32 1.25 -9.95
C ALA A 139 -11.69 0.64 -10.33
N LEU A 140 -11.69 -0.39 -11.20
CA LEU A 140 -12.93 -1.07 -11.58
C LEU A 140 -13.54 -1.86 -10.42
N GLY A 141 -12.71 -2.49 -9.57
CA GLY A 141 -13.14 -3.19 -8.38
C GLY A 141 -13.74 -2.24 -7.34
N ASP A 142 -13.05 -1.13 -7.08
CA ASP A 142 -13.50 -0.07 -6.18
C ASP A 142 -14.82 0.54 -6.65
N ALA A 143 -14.92 0.87 -7.94
CA ALA A 143 -16.16 1.39 -8.52
C ALA A 143 -17.33 0.41 -8.42
N LEU A 144 -17.07 -0.90 -8.62
CA LEU A 144 -18.09 -1.92 -8.48
C LEU A 144 -18.60 -2.01 -7.03
N TYR A 145 -17.69 -2.04 -6.07
CA TYR A 145 -18.03 -2.04 -4.64
C TYR A 145 -18.82 -0.78 -4.26
N LEU A 146 -18.32 0.41 -4.62
CA LEU A 146 -18.97 1.68 -4.32
C LEU A 146 -20.34 1.81 -4.99
N SER A 147 -20.54 1.23 -6.16
CA SER A 147 -21.83 1.27 -6.85
C SER A 147 -22.96 0.49 -6.15
N ASP A 148 -22.62 -0.38 -5.19
CA ASP A 148 -23.61 -1.08 -4.34
C ASP A 148 -24.07 -0.23 -3.16
N ILE A 149 -23.35 0.82 -2.79
CA ILE A 149 -23.58 1.59 -1.55
C ILE A 149 -23.76 3.08 -1.79
N CYS A 150 -23.19 3.64 -2.86
CA CYS A 150 -23.24 5.07 -3.17
C CYS A 150 -24.43 5.40 -4.09
N HIS A 151 -24.85 6.67 -4.05
CA HIS A 151 -25.93 7.17 -4.93
C HIS A 151 -25.47 7.16 -6.39
N ASP A 152 -24.36 7.84 -6.70
CA ASP A 152 -23.73 7.83 -8.02
C ASP A 152 -22.23 7.58 -7.90
N VAL A 153 -21.67 6.85 -8.86
CA VAL A 153 -20.23 6.59 -8.98
C VAL A 153 -19.74 7.08 -10.34
N TYR A 154 -18.88 8.07 -10.33
CA TYR A 154 -18.24 8.62 -11.53
C TYR A 154 -16.86 8.01 -11.69
N ILE A 155 -16.61 7.24 -12.74
CA ILE A 155 -15.29 6.68 -13.05
C ILE A 155 -14.60 7.65 -14.00
N VAL A 156 -13.53 8.28 -13.54
CA VAL A 156 -12.73 9.22 -14.35
C VAL A 156 -11.43 8.56 -14.77
N HIS A 157 -11.22 8.43 -16.10
CA HIS A 157 -10.03 7.82 -16.66
C HIS A 157 -9.39 8.69 -17.74
N ARG A 158 -8.05 8.85 -17.65
CA ARG A 158 -7.27 9.72 -18.55
C ARG A 158 -7.13 9.21 -20.00
N ARG A 159 -7.46 7.94 -20.24
CA ARG A 159 -7.39 7.28 -21.55
C ARG A 159 -8.79 6.85 -21.99
N ASP A 160 -8.94 6.50 -23.25
CA ASP A 160 -10.16 5.88 -23.81
C ASP A 160 -10.31 4.42 -23.42
N GLU A 161 -9.20 3.68 -23.31
CA GLU A 161 -9.18 2.27 -22.99
C GLU A 161 -8.84 1.95 -21.54
N PHE A 162 -9.66 1.11 -20.90
CA PHE A 162 -9.42 0.56 -19.59
C PHE A 162 -8.44 -0.61 -19.64
N ARG A 163 -7.48 -0.65 -18.73
CA ARG A 163 -6.57 -1.78 -18.58
C ARG A 163 -7.10 -2.85 -17.61
N GLY A 164 -8.20 -2.56 -16.94
CA GLY A 164 -8.85 -3.47 -16.01
C GLY A 164 -9.66 -4.55 -16.73
N ASN A 165 -10.18 -5.50 -15.95
CA ASN A 165 -10.91 -6.66 -16.46
C ASN A 165 -12.17 -6.25 -17.23
N ALA A 166 -12.31 -6.70 -18.49
CA ALA A 166 -13.41 -6.36 -19.37
C ALA A 166 -14.78 -6.83 -18.84
N ALA A 167 -14.83 -7.96 -18.12
CA ALA A 167 -16.09 -8.44 -17.52
C ALA A 167 -16.56 -7.54 -16.38
N THR A 168 -15.63 -6.99 -15.57
CA THR A 168 -15.95 -6.02 -14.52
C THR A 168 -16.41 -4.69 -15.13
N LEU A 169 -15.73 -4.21 -16.17
CA LEU A 169 -16.13 -3.00 -16.89
C LEU A 169 -17.54 -3.14 -17.48
N LYS A 170 -17.86 -4.28 -18.10
CA LYS A 170 -19.20 -4.55 -18.62
C LYS A 170 -20.28 -4.50 -17.54
N LYS A 171 -20.04 -5.09 -16.36
CA LYS A 171 -20.95 -5.01 -15.21
C LYS A 171 -21.19 -3.56 -14.76
N LEU A 172 -20.14 -2.74 -14.77
CA LEU A 172 -20.25 -1.32 -14.41
C LEU A 172 -21.05 -0.53 -15.44
N GLN A 173 -20.89 -0.81 -16.73
CA GLN A 173 -21.65 -0.18 -17.81
C GLN A 173 -23.16 -0.50 -17.76
N GLU A 174 -23.55 -1.64 -17.17
CA GLU A 174 -24.94 -2.06 -17.01
C GLU A 174 -25.62 -1.40 -15.78
N ARG A 175 -24.85 -0.74 -14.90
CA ARG A 175 -25.37 -0.08 -13.69
C ARG A 175 -25.85 1.33 -13.98
N LYS A 176 -27.07 1.63 -13.53
CA LYS A 176 -27.73 2.94 -13.77
C LYS A 176 -27.06 4.11 -13.02
N ASN A 177 -26.43 3.81 -11.89
CA ASN A 177 -25.75 4.79 -11.04
C ASN A 177 -24.23 4.88 -11.30
N VAL A 178 -23.73 4.29 -12.39
CA VAL A 178 -22.33 4.39 -12.76
C VAL A 178 -22.19 5.25 -14.02
N HIS A 179 -21.33 6.25 -13.94
CA HIS A 179 -21.04 7.21 -15.01
C HIS A 179 -19.56 7.10 -15.40
N ILE A 180 -19.28 6.68 -16.64
CA ILE A 180 -17.91 6.50 -17.12
C ILE A 180 -17.51 7.72 -17.94
N ILE A 181 -16.41 8.37 -17.54
CA ILE A 181 -15.85 9.56 -18.18
C ILE A 181 -14.39 9.25 -18.55
N THR A 182 -14.11 9.23 -19.84
CA THR A 182 -12.79 8.89 -20.39
C THR A 182 -12.13 10.09 -21.07
N ASN A 183 -10.82 9.98 -21.34
CA ASN A 183 -10.01 11.02 -21.97
C ASN A 183 -9.95 12.35 -21.20
N VAL A 184 -10.15 12.31 -19.89
CA VAL A 184 -10.06 13.48 -19.02
C VAL A 184 -9.23 13.17 -17.77
N ASN A 185 -8.58 14.18 -17.24
CA ASN A 185 -7.89 14.13 -15.95
C ASN A 185 -8.68 14.92 -14.90
N ILE A 186 -8.48 14.60 -13.63
CA ILE A 186 -8.88 15.46 -12.53
C ILE A 186 -7.87 16.60 -12.47
N GLN A 187 -8.36 17.85 -12.47
CA GLN A 187 -7.54 19.04 -12.51
C GLN A 187 -7.48 19.78 -11.18
N ALA A 188 -8.58 19.78 -10.43
CA ALA A 188 -8.64 20.47 -9.14
C ALA A 188 -9.73 19.84 -8.25
N LEU A 189 -9.61 20.05 -6.95
CA LEU A 189 -10.60 19.71 -5.95
C LEU A 189 -11.09 20.99 -5.26
N ARG A 190 -12.37 21.04 -4.91
CA ARG A 190 -12.97 22.21 -4.25
C ARG A 190 -13.87 21.79 -3.11
N GLY A 191 -13.94 22.64 -2.08
CA GLY A 191 -14.80 22.54 -0.91
C GLY A 191 -14.29 23.43 0.21
N GLU A 192 -15.08 23.70 1.22
CA GLU A 192 -14.66 24.55 2.34
C GLU A 192 -13.91 23.74 3.44
N LYS A 193 -14.56 22.72 3.98
CA LYS A 193 -14.02 21.88 5.07
C LYS A 193 -13.76 20.44 4.63
N LYS A 194 -14.40 20.01 3.57
CA LYS A 194 -14.35 18.69 2.97
C LYS A 194 -14.57 18.81 1.47
N LEU A 195 -14.28 17.76 0.75
CA LEU A 195 -14.51 17.69 -0.68
C LEU A 195 -16.01 17.86 -1.02
N GLU A 196 -16.30 18.71 -1.98
CA GLU A 196 -17.64 19.00 -2.48
C GLU A 196 -17.72 18.91 -4.01
N GLU A 197 -16.61 19.23 -4.69
CA GLU A 197 -16.55 19.26 -6.15
C GLU A 197 -15.21 18.72 -6.68
N VAL A 198 -15.29 17.94 -7.74
CA VAL A 198 -14.14 17.48 -8.53
C VAL A 198 -14.19 18.14 -9.89
N VAL A 199 -13.14 18.90 -10.25
CA VAL A 199 -13.04 19.62 -11.53
C VAL A 199 -12.21 18.80 -12.50
N LEU A 200 -12.74 18.57 -13.70
CA LEU A 200 -12.08 17.84 -14.77
C LEU A 200 -11.36 18.78 -15.75
N SER A 201 -10.41 18.24 -16.47
CA SER A 201 -9.57 18.99 -17.42
C SER A 201 -10.32 19.56 -18.64
N ASP A 202 -11.51 19.07 -18.93
CA ASP A 202 -12.42 19.58 -19.96
C ASP A 202 -13.37 20.68 -19.46
N GLY A 203 -13.24 21.06 -18.18
CA GLY A 203 -14.06 22.08 -17.53
C GLY A 203 -15.33 21.54 -16.86
N GLN A 204 -15.65 20.25 -17.00
CA GLN A 204 -16.76 19.64 -16.29
C GLN A 204 -16.51 19.67 -14.78
N VAL A 205 -17.54 19.91 -13.99
CA VAL A 205 -17.51 19.88 -12.53
C VAL A 205 -18.48 18.80 -12.04
N ILE A 206 -17.96 17.86 -11.24
CA ILE A 206 -18.74 16.79 -10.62
C ILE A 206 -18.94 17.15 -9.15
N LYS A 207 -20.20 17.25 -8.70
CA LYS A 207 -20.51 17.35 -7.27
C LYS A 207 -20.38 15.98 -6.63
N ALA A 208 -19.38 15.83 -5.78
CA ALA A 208 -19.08 14.56 -5.13
C ALA A 208 -18.56 14.78 -3.71
N ALA A 209 -19.03 13.95 -2.79
CA ALA A 209 -18.59 13.97 -1.39
C ALA A 209 -17.29 13.19 -1.19
N GLY A 210 -16.88 12.35 -2.15
CA GLY A 210 -15.67 11.54 -2.07
C GLY A 210 -14.99 11.34 -3.40
N LEU A 211 -13.65 11.25 -3.36
CA LEU A 211 -12.78 10.89 -4.46
C LEU A 211 -11.92 9.72 -4.03
N PHE A 212 -12.07 8.58 -4.68
CA PHE A 212 -11.25 7.39 -4.49
C PHE A 212 -10.16 7.35 -5.54
N VAL A 213 -8.90 7.48 -5.12
CA VAL A 213 -7.75 7.53 -6.01
C VAL A 213 -7.19 6.12 -6.19
N ALA A 214 -7.41 5.53 -7.37
CA ALA A 214 -7.00 4.17 -7.74
C ALA A 214 -6.10 4.17 -8.98
N VAL A 215 -5.09 5.06 -9.00
CA VAL A 215 -4.16 5.25 -10.14
C VAL A 215 -2.90 4.37 -10.03
N GLY A 216 -2.81 3.55 -9.01
CA GLY A 216 -1.77 2.56 -8.77
C GLY A 216 -1.08 2.73 -7.43
N MET A 217 -0.25 1.72 -7.12
CA MET A 217 0.62 1.68 -5.94
C MET A 217 2.07 1.72 -6.42
N GLU A 218 2.97 2.18 -5.56
CA GLU A 218 4.40 2.20 -5.79
C GLU A 218 5.10 1.55 -4.60
N PRO A 219 5.76 0.39 -4.80
CA PRO A 219 6.46 -0.30 -3.73
C PRO A 219 7.78 0.41 -3.39
N GLU A 220 8.14 0.43 -2.11
CA GLU A 220 9.39 1.02 -1.60
C GLU A 220 10.59 0.10 -1.87
N THR A 221 10.91 -0.14 -3.14
CA THR A 221 11.93 -1.11 -3.57
C THR A 221 13.17 -0.52 -4.22
N ASP A 222 13.32 0.80 -4.27
CA ASP A 222 14.43 1.43 -4.98
C ASP A 222 15.80 0.96 -4.49
N ILE A 223 15.96 0.77 -3.17
CA ILE A 223 17.20 0.29 -2.56
C ILE A 223 17.42 -1.22 -2.76
N LEU A 224 16.45 -1.95 -3.29
CA LEU A 224 16.53 -3.40 -3.54
C LEU A 224 16.93 -3.76 -4.96
N LYS A 225 17.10 -2.78 -5.86
CA LYS A 225 17.49 -3.00 -7.25
C LYS A 225 18.83 -3.71 -7.32
N GLY A 226 18.85 -4.88 -7.98
CA GLY A 226 20.05 -5.72 -8.07
C GLY A 226 20.33 -6.60 -6.85
N ILE A 227 19.51 -6.54 -5.81
CA ILE A 227 19.62 -7.38 -4.61
C ILE A 227 18.65 -8.57 -4.70
N VAL A 228 17.39 -8.30 -5.03
CA VAL A 228 16.33 -9.32 -5.19
C VAL A 228 15.64 -9.15 -6.54
N GLU A 229 14.94 -10.18 -6.97
CA GLU A 229 14.11 -10.12 -8.17
C GLU A 229 12.88 -9.24 -7.92
N LEU A 230 12.63 -8.31 -8.85
CA LEU A 230 11.44 -7.44 -8.85
C LEU A 230 10.57 -7.77 -10.07
N ASP A 231 9.25 -7.67 -9.89
CA ASP A 231 8.32 -7.80 -11.01
C ASP A 231 8.30 -6.51 -11.89
N ASN A 232 7.52 -6.54 -12.98
CA ASN A 232 7.39 -5.41 -13.90
C ASN A 232 6.74 -4.16 -13.26
N ASN A 233 6.15 -4.27 -12.08
CA ASN A 233 5.55 -3.17 -11.33
C ASN A 233 6.43 -2.71 -10.16
N GLY A 234 7.62 -3.32 -10.00
CA GLY A 234 8.58 -3.00 -8.96
C GLY A 234 8.41 -3.77 -7.66
N TYR A 235 7.45 -4.68 -7.53
CA TYR A 235 7.27 -5.48 -6.31
C TYR A 235 8.31 -6.59 -6.20
N VAL A 236 8.74 -6.89 -4.97
CA VAL A 236 9.62 -8.04 -4.71
C VAL A 236 8.91 -9.34 -5.07
N VAL A 237 9.53 -10.14 -5.93
CA VAL A 237 9.01 -11.47 -6.28
C VAL A 237 9.22 -12.40 -5.09
N ALA A 238 8.15 -12.70 -4.39
CA ALA A 238 8.13 -13.64 -3.25
C ALA A 238 6.74 -14.27 -3.14
N ALA A 239 6.70 -15.58 -2.92
CA ALA A 239 5.49 -16.36 -2.74
C ALA A 239 4.94 -16.23 -1.30
N GLU A 240 3.98 -17.07 -0.92
CA GLU A 240 3.36 -17.05 0.42
C GLU A 240 4.33 -17.38 1.55
N ASP A 241 5.46 -18.01 1.26
CA ASP A 241 6.55 -18.27 2.20
C ASP A 241 7.45 -17.04 2.45
N CYS A 242 7.23 -15.95 1.71
CA CYS A 242 7.98 -14.70 1.80
C CYS A 242 9.48 -14.82 1.42
N VAL A 243 9.90 -15.93 0.81
CA VAL A 243 11.29 -16.15 0.38
C VAL A 243 11.55 -15.38 -0.91
N THR A 244 12.67 -14.67 -0.96
CA THR A 244 13.13 -13.92 -2.15
C THR A 244 14.19 -14.69 -2.92
N SER A 245 14.63 -14.14 -4.06
CA SER A 245 15.74 -14.69 -4.86
C SER A 245 17.11 -14.62 -4.14
N ALA A 246 17.25 -13.84 -3.06
CA ALA A 246 18.48 -13.71 -2.30
C ALA A 246 18.45 -14.51 -0.99
N GLY A 247 19.47 -15.32 -0.73
CA GLY A 247 19.55 -16.16 0.47
C GLY A 247 19.57 -15.35 1.77
N GLY A 248 18.70 -15.70 2.74
CA GLY A 248 18.58 -14.98 4.01
C GLY A 248 17.87 -13.63 3.92
N PHE A 249 17.31 -13.30 2.76
CA PHE A 249 16.51 -12.09 2.54
C PHE A 249 15.05 -12.44 2.27
N TYR A 250 14.15 -11.84 3.01
CA TYR A 250 12.70 -12.12 2.96
C TYR A 250 11.93 -10.83 2.73
N ALA A 251 10.76 -10.93 2.09
CA ALA A 251 9.88 -9.78 1.86
C ALA A 251 8.50 -10.06 2.45
N ALA A 252 7.97 -9.15 3.27
CA ALA A 252 6.69 -9.30 3.94
C ALA A 252 5.79 -8.07 3.72
N GLY A 253 4.48 -8.28 3.63
CA GLY A 253 3.50 -7.20 3.47
C GLY A 253 3.37 -6.72 2.03
N ASP A 254 3.02 -5.45 1.89
CA ASP A 254 2.60 -4.85 0.62
C ASP A 254 3.74 -4.62 -0.37
N ILE A 255 4.98 -4.84 0.06
CA ILE A 255 6.19 -4.73 -0.76
C ILE A 255 6.35 -5.88 -1.77
N ARG A 256 5.74 -7.04 -1.52
CA ARG A 256 5.89 -8.23 -2.36
C ARG A 256 4.73 -8.45 -3.33
N THR A 257 4.93 -9.34 -4.28
CA THR A 257 3.89 -9.82 -5.20
C THR A 257 2.77 -10.52 -4.43
N LYS A 258 1.58 -9.95 -4.42
CA LYS A 258 0.37 -10.50 -3.79
C LYS A 258 -0.91 -9.88 -4.35
N GLN A 259 -2.03 -10.57 -4.18
CA GLN A 259 -3.32 -10.09 -4.68
C GLN A 259 -4.00 -9.12 -3.70
N LEU A 260 -3.99 -9.44 -2.41
CA LEU A 260 -4.67 -8.67 -1.37
C LEU A 260 -3.65 -7.97 -0.48
N ARG A 261 -3.78 -6.64 -0.38
CA ARG A 261 -2.96 -5.78 0.47
C ARG A 261 -3.83 -5.24 1.60
N GLN A 262 -3.69 -5.84 2.76
CA GLN A 262 -4.43 -5.50 3.98
C GLN A 262 -3.55 -5.76 5.20
N VAL A 263 -3.85 -5.12 6.33
CA VAL A 263 -3.10 -5.28 7.59
C VAL A 263 -3.00 -6.74 8.00
N ILE A 264 -4.12 -7.48 7.92
CA ILE A 264 -4.14 -8.90 8.29
C ILE A 264 -3.25 -9.77 7.39
N THR A 265 -3.17 -9.47 6.09
CA THR A 265 -2.29 -10.21 5.18
C THR A 265 -0.82 -9.84 5.35
N ALA A 266 -0.52 -8.59 5.73
CA ALA A 266 0.84 -8.18 6.09
C ALA A 266 1.32 -8.85 7.38
N ALA A 267 0.46 -8.96 8.39
CA ALA A 267 0.75 -9.70 9.63
C ALA A 267 1.01 -11.20 9.37
N ALA A 268 0.22 -11.83 8.49
CA ALA A 268 0.42 -13.22 8.08
C ALA A 268 1.77 -13.42 7.37
N ASP A 269 2.16 -12.49 6.48
CA ASP A 269 3.47 -12.51 5.83
C ASP A 269 4.61 -12.40 6.84
N GLY A 270 4.48 -11.53 7.84
CA GLY A 270 5.47 -11.41 8.92
C GLY A 270 5.69 -12.74 9.65
N ALA A 271 4.62 -13.46 9.96
CA ALA A 271 4.68 -14.77 10.60
C ALA A 271 5.36 -15.82 9.68
N ASN A 272 5.01 -15.81 8.38
CA ASN A 272 5.62 -16.72 7.40
C ASN A 272 7.12 -16.42 7.25
N ALA A 273 7.51 -15.16 7.05
CA ALA A 273 8.90 -14.75 6.95
C ALA A 273 9.71 -15.14 8.19
N ALA A 274 9.18 -14.89 9.40
CA ALA A 274 9.83 -15.28 10.65
C ALA A 274 10.05 -16.80 10.74
N SER A 275 9.08 -17.61 10.31
CA SER A 275 9.20 -19.06 10.25
C SER A 275 10.34 -19.50 9.33
N GLN A 276 10.51 -18.86 8.16
CA GLN A 276 11.60 -19.16 7.23
C GLN A 276 12.96 -18.71 7.78
N VAL A 277 13.03 -17.55 8.45
CA VAL A 277 14.24 -17.08 9.14
C VAL A 277 14.71 -18.12 10.16
N ILE A 278 13.80 -18.65 10.98
CA ILE A 278 14.14 -19.67 11.99
C ILE A 278 14.69 -20.93 11.33
N LYS A 279 14.14 -21.37 10.19
CA LYS A 279 14.65 -22.53 9.43
C LYS A 279 16.03 -22.25 8.82
N TYR A 280 16.26 -21.04 8.33
CA TYR A 280 17.53 -20.64 7.70
C TYR A 280 18.68 -20.54 8.73
N LEU A 281 18.40 -20.16 9.97
CA LEU A 281 19.40 -19.97 11.02
C LEU A 281 19.78 -21.26 11.77
N LYS A 282 19.04 -22.34 11.59
CA LYS A 282 19.34 -23.69 12.12
C LYS A 282 20.33 -24.43 11.23
#